data_8287b66924407503e74b4f70be1fa389
#
_entry.id   8287b66924407503e74b4f70be1fa389
#
_cell.length_a   1.000
_cell.length_b   1.000
_cell.length_c   1.000
_cell.angle_alpha   90.00
_cell.angle_beta   90.00
_cell.angle_gamma   90.00
#
_symmetry.space_group_name_H-M   'P 1'
#
loop_
_entity.id
_entity.type
_entity.pdbx_description
1 polymer ?
#
loop_
_entity_poly.entity_id
_entity_poly.type
_entity_poly.pdbx_seq_one_letter_code
_entity_poly.pdbx_strand_id
1 'polypeptide(L)'
;ILPEMFATGFVTDPGRVAQPMSGEIVQEMTRWVRTTGKAVAGSLIVEEEGRYYNRLLFIKPSGERVQSDKRHLFSIGGEGANFCPGRERGVVEYGGIRFLLQVCYDLRFPVWSRCRNDYDAIIYVASWPAGRRDVWRTLLRARAIENQAYVLGVNRTGDDPRLHYSGDSAVIGCKGETLAEAGEGQRLLTARLDMDELRRFREKFPAWRDADDFDLK
;
A
#
# COMPACT_ATOMS: atom_id res chain seq x y z
N ILE A 1 7.18 2.44 6.53
CA ILE A 1 6.18 2.63 5.48
C ILE A 1 5.63 4.04 5.63
N LEU A 2 5.52 4.79 4.51
CA LEU A 2 5.00 6.15 4.39
C LEU A 2 3.65 6.12 3.64
N PRO A 3 2.78 7.13 3.82
CA PRO A 3 1.47 7.16 3.16
C PRO A 3 1.53 7.38 1.64
N GLU A 4 0.36 7.45 1.00
CA GLU A 4 0.20 7.78 -0.42
C GLU A 4 0.66 9.21 -0.69
N MET A 5 1.43 9.39 -1.81
CA MET A 5 1.97 10.69 -2.25
C MET A 5 2.57 11.48 -1.08
N PHE A 6 3.38 10.80 -0.25
CA PHE A 6 3.81 11.30 1.06
C PHE A 6 4.57 12.63 1.00
N ALA A 7 5.22 12.93 -0.11
CA ALA A 7 6.03 14.15 -0.29
C ALA A 7 5.23 15.36 -0.80
N THR A 8 4.06 15.12 -1.42
CA THR A 8 3.28 16.17 -2.09
C THR A 8 1.87 16.34 -1.54
N GLY A 9 1.39 15.33 -0.79
CA GLY A 9 -0.03 15.15 -0.55
C GLY A 9 -0.77 14.68 -1.80
N PHE A 10 -2.07 14.38 -1.66
CA PHE A 10 -2.88 13.90 -2.78
C PHE A 10 -3.12 15.03 -3.79
N VAL A 11 -2.62 14.85 -5.01
CA VAL A 11 -2.70 15.80 -6.12
C VAL A 11 -3.27 15.12 -7.34
N THR A 12 -4.14 15.81 -8.08
CA THR A 12 -4.74 15.32 -9.33
C THR A 12 -4.18 15.99 -10.58
N ASP A 13 -3.43 17.09 -10.40
CA ASP A 13 -2.63 17.73 -11.46
C ASP A 13 -1.14 17.51 -11.17
N PRO A 14 -0.51 16.47 -11.74
CA PRO A 14 0.85 16.05 -11.39
C PRO A 14 1.95 16.92 -12.01
N GLY A 15 1.65 17.70 -13.04
CA GLY A 15 2.68 18.35 -13.89
C GLY A 15 3.69 19.24 -13.18
N ARG A 16 3.35 19.75 -11.98
CA ARG A 16 4.25 20.62 -11.19
C ARG A 16 5.06 19.89 -10.13
N VAL A 17 4.68 18.65 -9.79
CA VAL A 17 5.23 17.93 -8.62
C VAL A 17 5.76 16.56 -8.95
N ALA A 18 5.44 16.04 -10.13
CA ALA A 18 5.95 14.76 -10.59
C ALA A 18 7.47 14.82 -10.79
N GLN A 19 8.13 13.73 -10.47
CA GLN A 19 9.57 13.58 -10.65
C GLN A 19 9.87 12.24 -11.35
N PRO A 20 10.98 12.17 -12.11
CA PRO A 20 11.44 10.89 -12.64
C PRO A 20 11.93 9.97 -11.51
N MET A 21 12.12 8.69 -11.79
CA MET A 21 12.69 7.72 -10.85
C MET A 21 14.11 8.04 -10.37
N SER A 22 14.79 8.99 -11.02
CA SER A 22 16.06 9.56 -10.60
C SER A 22 15.92 10.84 -9.74
N GLY A 23 14.68 11.28 -9.46
CA GLY A 23 14.37 12.54 -8.78
C GLY A 23 14.73 12.55 -7.29
N GLU A 24 14.66 13.75 -6.70
CA GLU A 24 15.11 14.01 -5.32
C GLU A 24 14.37 13.16 -4.28
N ILE A 25 13.05 12.91 -4.46
CA ILE A 25 12.27 12.12 -3.50
C ILE A 25 12.81 10.68 -3.44
N VAL A 26 13.08 10.06 -4.60
CA VAL A 26 13.64 8.70 -4.66
C VAL A 26 15.06 8.66 -4.10
N GLN A 27 15.87 9.70 -4.35
CA GLN A 27 17.20 9.83 -3.77
C GLN A 27 17.13 9.93 -2.25
N GLU A 28 16.19 10.71 -1.70
CA GLU A 28 15.97 10.85 -0.27
C GLU A 28 15.51 9.53 0.37
N MET A 29 14.54 8.82 -0.21
CA MET A 29 14.16 7.47 0.24
C MET A 29 15.37 6.53 0.25
N THR A 30 16.21 6.59 -0.78
CA THR A 30 17.44 5.77 -0.86
C THR A 30 18.43 6.14 0.24
N ARG A 31 18.55 7.44 0.58
CA ARG A 31 19.38 7.91 1.68
C ARG A 31 18.88 7.37 3.03
N TRP A 32 17.57 7.42 3.29
CA TRP A 32 16.99 6.85 4.51
C TRP A 32 17.28 5.36 4.64
N VAL A 33 17.15 4.60 3.55
CA VAL A 33 17.50 3.18 3.53
C VAL A 33 18.96 2.95 3.91
N ARG A 34 19.90 3.70 3.31
CA ARG A 34 21.33 3.59 3.60
C ARG A 34 21.67 3.98 5.05
N THR A 35 21.05 5.06 5.55
CA THR A 35 21.34 5.57 6.89
C THR A 35 20.78 4.67 7.99
N THR A 36 19.60 4.08 7.76
CA THR A 36 18.92 3.27 8.77
C THR A 36 19.18 1.78 8.67
N GLY A 37 19.66 1.30 7.52
CA GLY A 37 19.79 -0.13 7.21
C GLY A 37 18.44 -0.84 7.11
N LYS A 38 17.33 -0.10 6.95
CA LYS A 38 15.96 -0.62 6.90
C LYS A 38 15.35 -0.38 5.52
N ALA A 39 14.44 -1.27 5.09
CA ALA A 39 13.65 -1.02 3.91
C ALA A 39 12.69 0.16 4.13
N VAL A 40 12.42 0.91 3.07
CA VAL A 40 11.47 2.03 3.06
C VAL A 40 10.46 1.82 1.93
N ALA A 41 9.18 2.05 2.22
CA ALA A 41 8.11 2.00 1.23
C ALA A 41 7.19 3.23 1.36
N GLY A 42 6.65 3.70 0.23
CA GLY A 42 5.71 4.82 0.17
C GLY A 42 5.37 5.15 -1.28
N SER A 43 4.21 5.79 -1.55
CA SER A 43 3.95 6.19 -2.92
C SER A 43 4.32 7.64 -3.19
N LEU A 44 4.68 7.89 -4.43
CA LEU A 44 5.06 9.19 -4.96
C LEU A 44 4.50 9.37 -6.38
N ILE A 45 4.51 10.60 -6.85
CA ILE A 45 4.09 10.92 -8.22
C ILE A 45 5.31 10.83 -9.12
N VAL A 46 5.28 9.85 -10.03
CA VAL A 46 6.38 9.62 -10.98
C VAL A 46 5.96 10.03 -12.39
N GLU A 47 6.85 10.75 -13.06
CA GLU A 47 6.78 10.98 -14.51
C GLU A 47 7.73 9.98 -15.19
N GLU A 48 7.21 9.27 -16.18
CA GLU A 48 7.95 8.30 -16.98
C GLU A 48 7.38 8.30 -18.42
N GLU A 49 8.21 8.58 -19.39
CA GLU A 49 7.85 8.62 -20.82
C GLU A 49 6.65 9.56 -21.13
N GLY A 50 6.59 10.73 -20.49
CA GLY A 50 5.51 11.70 -20.65
C GLY A 50 4.18 11.29 -20.00
N ARG A 51 4.19 10.29 -19.13
CA ARG A 51 3.02 9.80 -18.40
C ARG A 51 3.23 9.92 -16.91
N TYR A 52 2.14 10.06 -16.17
CA TYR A 52 2.19 10.19 -14.71
C TYR A 52 1.61 8.97 -14.02
N TYR A 53 2.27 8.54 -12.94
CA TYR A 53 1.89 7.37 -12.15
C TYR A 53 1.88 7.70 -10.66
N ASN A 54 0.89 7.19 -9.94
CA ASN A 54 0.91 7.11 -8.49
C ASN A 54 1.62 5.80 -8.13
N ARG A 55 2.94 5.88 -7.94
CA ARG A 55 3.84 4.73 -7.83
C ARG A 55 4.21 4.45 -6.38
N LEU A 56 3.83 3.30 -5.86
CA LEU A 56 4.37 2.78 -4.61
C LEU A 56 5.74 2.17 -4.89
N LEU A 57 6.74 2.69 -4.21
CA LEU A 57 8.12 2.23 -4.31
C LEU A 57 8.53 1.57 -3.00
N PHE A 58 9.10 0.37 -3.08
CA PHE A 58 9.74 -0.35 -1.98
C PHE A 58 11.23 -0.45 -2.25
N ILE A 59 12.06 0.13 -1.37
CA ILE A 59 13.52 0.13 -1.49
C ILE A 59 14.11 -0.73 -0.38
N LYS A 60 14.85 -1.78 -0.75
CA LYS A 60 15.55 -2.69 0.17
C LYS A 60 16.90 -2.10 0.62
N PRO A 61 17.48 -2.54 1.75
CA PRO A 61 18.83 -2.15 2.16
C PRO A 61 19.91 -2.49 1.14
N SER A 62 19.69 -3.52 0.30
CA SER A 62 20.57 -3.86 -0.83
C SER A 62 20.61 -2.79 -1.92
N GLY A 63 19.66 -1.84 -1.93
CA GLY A 63 19.44 -0.88 -3.00
C GLY A 63 18.49 -1.38 -4.10
N GLU A 64 18.04 -2.63 -4.03
CA GLU A 64 17.01 -3.16 -4.92
C GLU A 64 15.70 -2.41 -4.72
N ARG A 65 15.03 -2.11 -5.83
CA ARG A 65 13.76 -1.37 -5.87
C ARG A 65 12.68 -2.24 -6.51
N VAL A 66 11.55 -2.35 -5.86
CA VAL A 66 10.33 -2.94 -6.44
C VAL A 66 9.25 -1.88 -6.43
N GLN A 67 8.50 -1.79 -7.50
CA GLN A 67 7.46 -0.77 -7.70
C GLN A 67 6.11 -1.38 -8.05
N SER A 68 5.05 -0.66 -7.73
CA SER A 68 3.68 -0.97 -8.12
C SER A 68 2.94 0.32 -8.39
N ASP A 69 2.44 0.50 -9.59
CA ASP A 69 1.62 1.65 -9.95
C ASP A 69 0.17 1.38 -9.53
N LYS A 70 -0.49 2.39 -8.96
CA LYS A 70 -1.89 2.31 -8.57
C LYS A 70 -2.75 1.83 -9.73
N ARG A 71 -3.43 0.69 -9.53
CA ARG A 71 -4.29 0.10 -10.58
C ARG A 71 -5.59 0.85 -10.73
N HIS A 72 -6.25 1.16 -9.62
CA HIS A 72 -7.57 1.79 -9.61
C HIS A 72 -7.42 3.27 -9.25
N LEU A 73 -7.44 4.10 -10.28
CA LEU A 73 -7.39 5.55 -10.12
C LEU A 73 -8.71 6.06 -9.52
N PHE A 74 -8.61 7.00 -8.58
CA PHE A 74 -9.79 7.60 -7.95
C PHE A 74 -10.46 8.59 -8.91
N SER A 75 -11.21 8.06 -9.89
CA SER A 75 -11.85 8.83 -10.97
C SER A 75 -12.84 9.86 -10.46
N ILE A 76 -13.62 9.57 -9.41
CA ILE A 76 -14.53 10.52 -8.77
C ILE A 76 -13.76 11.75 -8.23
N GLY A 77 -12.50 11.56 -7.80
CA GLY A 77 -11.61 12.62 -7.35
C GLY A 77 -10.81 13.29 -8.47
N GLY A 78 -10.99 12.87 -9.73
CA GLY A 78 -10.29 13.45 -10.88
C GLY A 78 -8.91 12.86 -11.19
N GLU A 79 -8.43 11.86 -10.44
CA GLU A 79 -7.10 11.25 -10.66
C GLU A 79 -6.97 10.64 -12.06
N GLY A 80 -8.05 10.02 -12.57
CA GLY A 80 -8.05 9.37 -13.89
C GLY A 80 -7.90 10.31 -15.10
N ALA A 81 -7.97 11.63 -14.89
CA ALA A 81 -7.79 12.59 -15.99
C ALA A 81 -6.30 12.74 -16.40
N ASN A 82 -5.38 12.58 -15.46
CA ASN A 82 -3.98 12.90 -15.66
C ASN A 82 -3.02 11.74 -15.33
N PHE A 83 -3.47 10.72 -14.59
CA PHE A 83 -2.64 9.57 -14.22
C PHE A 83 -2.94 8.35 -15.09
N CYS A 84 -1.94 7.53 -15.30
CA CYS A 84 -2.07 6.22 -15.94
C CYS A 84 -2.22 5.11 -14.88
N PRO A 85 -3.13 4.14 -15.08
CA PRO A 85 -3.28 3.01 -14.19
C PRO A 85 -2.13 2.00 -14.34
N GLY A 86 -1.74 1.39 -13.22
CA GLY A 86 -0.85 0.24 -13.23
C GLY A 86 -1.48 -0.97 -13.94
N ARG A 87 -0.64 -1.87 -14.46
CA ARG A 87 -1.08 -3.08 -15.15
C ARG A 87 -0.60 -4.35 -14.47
N GLU A 88 0.41 -4.24 -13.62
CA GLU A 88 1.06 -5.36 -12.97
C GLU A 88 0.97 -5.23 -11.44
N ARG A 89 0.93 -6.37 -10.77
CA ARG A 89 0.97 -6.46 -9.32
C ARG A 89 2.42 -6.46 -8.86
N GLY A 90 2.82 -5.49 -8.08
CA GLY A 90 4.13 -5.47 -7.44
C GLY A 90 4.14 -6.38 -6.21
N VAL A 91 4.92 -7.46 -6.25
CA VAL A 91 5.20 -8.29 -5.07
C VAL A 91 6.69 -8.22 -4.76
N VAL A 92 7.03 -7.91 -3.52
CA VAL A 92 8.42 -7.82 -3.06
C VAL A 92 8.66 -8.79 -1.91
N GLU A 93 9.75 -9.55 -1.99
CA GLU A 93 10.20 -10.37 -0.87
C GLU A 93 11.23 -9.59 -0.03
N TYR A 94 10.98 -9.48 1.27
CA TYR A 94 11.89 -8.86 2.23
C TYR A 94 11.76 -9.49 3.61
N GLY A 95 12.90 -9.90 4.20
CA GLY A 95 12.91 -10.54 5.51
C GLY A 95 12.15 -11.88 5.57
N GLY A 96 12.07 -12.62 4.47
CA GLY A 96 11.34 -13.87 4.35
C GLY A 96 9.81 -13.71 4.26
N ILE A 97 9.33 -12.50 3.96
CA ILE A 97 7.91 -12.15 3.79
C ILE A 97 7.69 -11.59 2.40
N ARG A 98 6.69 -12.09 1.69
CA ARG A 98 6.26 -11.57 0.39
C ARG A 98 5.17 -10.53 0.60
N PHE A 99 5.44 -9.28 0.22
CA PHE A 99 4.51 -8.16 0.34
C PHE A 99 3.91 -7.81 -1.01
N LEU A 100 2.58 -7.82 -1.10
CA LEU A 100 1.84 -7.20 -2.20
C LEU A 100 1.74 -5.69 -1.95
N LEU A 101 2.09 -4.89 -2.96
CA LEU A 101 2.10 -3.43 -2.89
C LEU A 101 0.83 -2.85 -3.52
N GLN A 102 0.05 -2.07 -2.76
CA GLN A 102 -1.24 -1.54 -3.17
C GLN A 102 -1.39 -0.06 -2.74
N VAL A 103 -2.13 0.72 -3.51
CA VAL A 103 -2.30 2.16 -3.24
C VAL A 103 -3.77 2.52 -3.07
N CYS A 104 -4.13 2.94 -1.87
CA CYS A 104 -5.34 3.67 -1.49
C CYS A 104 -6.63 3.05 -2.07
N TYR A 105 -7.12 3.58 -3.18
CA TYR A 105 -8.38 3.15 -3.81
C TYR A 105 -8.39 1.69 -4.24
N ASP A 106 -7.21 1.07 -4.46
CA ASP A 106 -7.07 -0.38 -4.72
C ASP A 106 -7.71 -1.22 -3.61
N LEU A 107 -7.76 -0.71 -2.38
CA LEU A 107 -8.40 -1.36 -1.24
C LEU A 107 -9.88 -1.70 -1.50
N ARG A 108 -10.57 -0.98 -2.36
CA ARG A 108 -11.98 -1.24 -2.70
C ARG A 108 -12.20 -2.41 -3.67
N PHE A 109 -11.14 -2.91 -4.29
CA PHE A 109 -11.21 -3.87 -5.39
C PHE A 109 -10.59 -5.22 -5.00
N PRO A 110 -11.38 -6.14 -4.42
CA PRO A 110 -10.87 -7.40 -3.86
C PRO A 110 -10.22 -8.32 -4.91
N VAL A 111 -10.70 -8.27 -6.15
CA VAL A 111 -10.18 -9.10 -7.23
C VAL A 111 -8.71 -8.81 -7.50
N TRP A 112 -8.29 -7.52 -7.46
CA TRP A 112 -6.91 -7.13 -7.68
C TRP A 112 -5.97 -7.60 -6.57
N SER A 113 -6.45 -7.69 -5.34
CA SER A 113 -5.68 -8.15 -4.19
C SER A 113 -5.88 -9.63 -3.84
N ARG A 114 -6.64 -10.40 -4.65
CA ARG A 114 -6.87 -11.81 -4.34
C ARG A 114 -5.54 -12.58 -4.24
N CYS A 115 -5.35 -13.26 -3.10
CA CYS A 115 -4.18 -14.11 -2.85
C CYS A 115 -4.34 -15.47 -3.55
N ARG A 116 -3.33 -15.81 -4.35
CA ARG A 116 -3.17 -17.14 -4.95
C ARG A 116 -1.97 -17.85 -4.33
N ASN A 117 -1.76 -17.67 -3.04
CA ASN A 117 -0.58 -18.09 -2.29
C ASN A 117 0.73 -17.47 -2.83
N ASP A 118 0.64 -16.31 -3.43
CA ASP A 118 1.71 -15.56 -4.08
C ASP A 118 2.27 -14.43 -3.19
N TYR A 119 1.61 -14.12 -2.06
CA TYR A 119 2.09 -13.17 -1.05
C TYR A 119 1.65 -13.58 0.37
N ASP A 120 2.24 -12.96 1.38
CA ASP A 120 2.03 -13.22 2.81
C ASP A 120 1.44 -12.02 3.54
N ALA A 121 1.71 -10.83 3.03
CA ALA A 121 1.21 -9.57 3.57
C ALA A 121 0.86 -8.59 2.44
N ILE A 122 -0.05 -7.65 2.73
CA ILE A 122 -0.38 -6.55 1.82
C ILE A 122 0.01 -5.23 2.48
N ILE A 123 0.69 -4.36 1.75
CA ILE A 123 0.89 -2.96 2.13
C ILE A 123 -0.11 -2.10 1.36
N TYR A 124 -0.96 -1.36 2.08
CA TYR A 124 -1.79 -0.29 1.54
C TYR A 124 -1.29 1.04 2.04
N VAL A 125 -0.84 1.91 1.14
CA VAL A 125 -0.52 3.31 1.44
C VAL A 125 -1.66 4.20 0.96
N ALA A 126 -2.10 5.17 1.77
CA ALA A 126 -3.31 5.92 1.47
C ALA A 126 -3.28 7.40 1.87
N SER A 127 -4.11 8.17 1.14
CA SER A 127 -4.65 9.46 1.52
C SER A 127 -6.18 9.32 1.63
N TRP A 128 -6.64 8.59 2.66
CA TRP A 128 -8.03 8.21 2.85
C TRP A 128 -8.73 9.16 3.82
N PRO A 129 -9.73 9.94 3.36
CA PRO A 129 -10.36 10.97 4.18
C PRO A 129 -11.14 10.43 5.36
N ALA A 130 -11.16 11.19 6.46
CA ALA A 130 -11.86 10.86 7.71
C ALA A 130 -13.35 10.58 7.53
N GLY A 131 -14.03 11.25 6.59
CA GLY A 131 -15.44 10.98 6.28
C GLY A 131 -15.74 9.56 5.77
N ARG A 132 -14.70 8.78 5.45
CA ARG A 132 -14.80 7.38 5.03
C ARG A 132 -13.93 6.44 5.87
N ARG A 133 -13.60 6.84 7.11
CA ARG A 133 -12.72 6.07 8.02
C ARG A 133 -13.24 4.66 8.32
N ASP A 134 -14.54 4.50 8.49
CA ASP A 134 -15.12 3.18 8.79
C ASP A 134 -14.99 2.22 7.60
N VAL A 135 -15.07 2.74 6.38
CA VAL A 135 -14.81 1.95 5.17
C VAL A 135 -13.34 1.50 5.12
N TRP A 136 -12.40 2.39 5.43
CA TRP A 136 -10.98 2.08 5.52
C TRP A 136 -10.72 0.94 6.50
N ARG A 137 -11.15 1.09 7.74
CA ARG A 137 -10.99 0.10 8.82
C ARG A 137 -11.62 -1.25 8.47
N THR A 138 -12.85 -1.23 7.93
CA THR A 138 -13.58 -2.44 7.55
C THR A 138 -12.88 -3.18 6.41
N LEU A 139 -12.47 -2.47 5.36
CA LEU A 139 -11.87 -3.09 4.19
C LEU A 139 -10.46 -3.62 4.48
N LEU A 140 -9.63 -2.96 5.31
CA LEU A 140 -8.35 -3.53 5.72
C LEU A 140 -8.54 -4.90 6.39
N ARG A 141 -9.50 -5.01 7.30
CA ARG A 141 -9.83 -6.26 7.99
C ARG A 141 -10.37 -7.30 7.02
N ALA A 142 -11.26 -6.92 6.10
CA ALA A 142 -11.80 -7.81 5.08
C ALA A 142 -10.68 -8.39 4.20
N ARG A 143 -9.74 -7.54 3.74
CA ARG A 143 -8.60 -8.00 2.93
C ARG A 143 -7.71 -9.00 3.68
N ALA A 144 -7.51 -8.82 4.98
CA ALA A 144 -6.75 -9.76 5.79
C ALA A 144 -7.44 -11.13 5.89
N ILE A 145 -8.75 -11.13 6.18
CA ILE A 145 -9.54 -12.34 6.39
C ILE A 145 -9.66 -13.14 5.09
N GLU A 146 -10.14 -12.51 4.01
CA GLU A 146 -10.44 -13.20 2.75
C GLU A 146 -9.20 -13.74 2.03
N ASN A 147 -8.02 -13.12 2.27
CA ASN A 147 -6.75 -13.52 1.67
C ASN A 147 -5.87 -14.31 2.62
N GLN A 148 -6.30 -14.51 3.87
CA GLN A 148 -5.50 -15.17 4.90
C GLN A 148 -4.07 -14.60 4.94
N ALA A 149 -3.96 -13.26 4.99
CA ALA A 149 -2.70 -12.52 4.90
C ALA A 149 -2.66 -11.39 5.92
N TYR A 150 -1.46 -10.97 6.32
CA TYR A 150 -1.32 -9.73 7.09
C TYR A 150 -1.67 -8.52 6.22
N VAL A 151 -2.21 -7.46 6.84
CA VAL A 151 -2.47 -6.20 6.15
C VAL A 151 -1.85 -5.04 6.93
N LEU A 152 -1.01 -4.27 6.26
CA LEU A 152 -0.38 -3.05 6.78
C LEU A 152 -1.02 -1.86 6.06
N GLY A 153 -1.99 -1.23 6.70
CA GLY A 153 -2.65 -0.03 6.19
C GLY A 153 -1.98 1.22 6.75
N VAL A 154 -1.38 2.04 5.89
CA VAL A 154 -0.74 3.30 6.28
C VAL A 154 -1.45 4.46 5.62
N ASN A 155 -2.14 5.27 6.43
CA ASN A 155 -2.90 6.41 5.96
C ASN A 155 -2.30 7.71 6.49
N ARG A 156 -2.37 8.78 5.69
CA ARG A 156 -1.93 10.11 6.15
C ARG A 156 -2.85 10.65 7.26
N THR A 157 -2.32 11.61 8.01
CA THR A 157 -3.05 12.42 8.99
C THR A 157 -3.03 13.90 8.60
N GLY A 158 -3.83 14.70 9.28
CA GLY A 158 -3.88 16.16 9.12
C GLY A 158 -4.85 16.62 8.05
N ASP A 159 -4.72 17.86 7.65
CA ASP A 159 -5.66 18.52 6.76
C ASP A 159 -5.03 18.87 5.42
N ASP A 160 -5.83 18.93 4.39
CA ASP A 160 -5.59 19.71 3.19
C ASP A 160 -6.72 20.77 3.06
N PRO A 161 -6.68 21.67 2.07
CA PRO A 161 -7.70 22.72 1.95
C PRO A 161 -9.16 22.23 1.83
N ARG A 162 -9.37 20.96 1.55
CA ARG A 162 -10.70 20.37 1.29
C ARG A 162 -11.09 19.27 2.25
N LEU A 163 -10.14 18.53 2.80
CA LEU A 163 -10.39 17.27 3.49
C LEU A 163 -9.55 17.14 4.76
N HIS A 164 -10.18 16.55 5.78
CA HIS A 164 -9.51 16.06 6.98
C HIS A 164 -9.15 14.57 6.82
N TYR A 165 -7.97 14.16 7.34
CA TYR A 165 -7.46 12.79 7.33
C TYR A 165 -7.18 12.34 8.76
N SER A 166 -7.94 11.37 9.23
CA SER A 166 -7.85 10.87 10.61
C SER A 166 -6.68 9.90 10.85
N GLY A 167 -5.99 9.46 9.80
CA GLY A 167 -4.98 8.43 9.92
C GLY A 167 -5.62 7.05 9.99
N ASP A 168 -5.88 6.53 11.20
CA ASP A 168 -6.39 5.18 11.39
C ASP A 168 -5.52 4.10 10.72
N SER A 169 -4.20 4.36 10.69
CA SER A 169 -3.23 3.36 10.24
C SER A 169 -3.29 2.15 11.15
N ALA A 170 -3.21 0.96 10.56
CA ALA A 170 -3.32 -0.28 11.32
C ALA A 170 -2.50 -1.42 10.72
N VAL A 171 -2.11 -2.36 11.59
CA VAL A 171 -1.61 -3.67 11.18
C VAL A 171 -2.63 -4.71 11.62
N ILE A 172 -3.15 -5.44 10.64
CA ILE A 172 -4.17 -6.47 10.83
C ILE A 172 -3.55 -7.84 10.62
N GLY A 173 -3.82 -8.75 11.53
CA GLY A 173 -3.40 -10.15 11.46
C GLY A 173 -4.19 -10.96 10.42
N CYS A 174 -3.66 -12.10 10.07
CA CYS A 174 -4.21 -12.94 8.99
C CYS A 174 -5.60 -13.54 9.28
N LYS A 175 -6.10 -13.43 10.51
CA LYS A 175 -7.45 -13.82 10.93
C LYS A 175 -8.37 -12.60 11.15
N GLY A 176 -7.89 -11.39 10.87
CA GLY A 176 -8.64 -10.15 11.03
C GLY A 176 -8.49 -9.46 12.39
N GLU A 177 -7.64 -9.97 13.28
CA GLU A 177 -7.32 -9.34 14.57
C GLU A 177 -6.47 -8.07 14.36
N THR A 178 -6.66 -7.07 15.21
CA THR A 178 -5.84 -5.85 15.18
C THR A 178 -4.55 -6.08 15.98
N LEU A 179 -3.40 -6.10 15.31
CA LEU A 179 -2.09 -6.23 15.94
C LEU A 179 -1.55 -4.88 16.44
N ALA A 180 -1.80 -3.81 15.69
CA ALA A 180 -1.49 -2.45 16.09
C ALA A 180 -2.43 -1.47 15.38
N GLU A 181 -2.78 -0.37 16.05
CA GLU A 181 -3.64 0.69 15.51
C GLU A 181 -3.19 2.06 16.03
N ALA A 182 -3.14 3.05 15.14
CA ALA A 182 -2.78 4.41 15.50
C ALA A 182 -3.95 5.21 16.06
N GLY A 183 -5.17 4.91 15.62
CA GLY A 183 -6.31 5.80 15.79
C GLY A 183 -6.11 7.12 15.05
N GLU A 184 -6.65 8.19 15.59
CA GLU A 184 -6.49 9.54 15.05
C GLU A 184 -5.16 10.16 15.46
N GLY A 185 -4.51 10.84 14.51
CA GLY A 185 -3.26 11.54 14.73
C GLY A 185 -2.01 10.82 14.23
N GLN A 186 -0.89 11.54 14.27
CA GLN A 186 0.40 11.04 13.79
C GLN A 186 1.05 10.11 14.83
N ARG A 187 1.32 8.88 14.43
CA ARG A 187 2.00 7.89 15.27
C ARG A 187 2.89 6.95 14.45
N LEU A 188 3.97 6.52 15.05
CA LEU A 188 4.75 5.40 14.57
C LEU A 188 4.13 4.10 15.10
N LEU A 189 3.69 3.23 14.20
CA LEU A 189 3.24 1.89 14.54
C LEU A 189 4.35 0.87 14.32
N THR A 190 4.45 -0.07 15.24
CA THR A 190 5.30 -1.25 15.11
C THR A 190 4.50 -2.50 15.39
N ALA A 191 4.70 -3.54 14.59
CA ALA A 191 4.12 -4.85 14.80
C ALA A 191 5.09 -5.94 14.35
N ARG A 192 4.98 -7.11 14.96
CA ARG A 192 5.69 -8.31 14.51
C ARG A 192 4.72 -9.17 13.71
N LEU A 193 5.17 -9.63 12.54
CA LEU A 193 4.44 -10.59 11.72
C LEU A 193 5.01 -11.99 11.99
N ASP A 194 4.17 -12.90 12.49
CA ASP A 194 4.55 -14.28 12.80
C ASP A 194 4.27 -15.17 11.58
N MET A 195 5.32 -15.46 10.81
CA MET A 195 5.20 -16.26 9.59
C MET A 195 4.93 -17.74 9.88
N ASP A 196 5.29 -18.25 11.05
CA ASP A 196 4.95 -19.61 11.45
C ASP A 196 3.46 -19.72 11.78
N GLU A 197 2.89 -18.69 12.41
CA GLU A 197 1.44 -18.63 12.64
C GLU A 197 0.68 -18.61 11.30
N LEU A 198 1.11 -17.76 10.36
CA LEU A 198 0.48 -17.68 9.03
C LEU A 198 0.51 -19.02 8.31
N ARG A 199 1.68 -19.69 8.29
CA ARG A 199 1.83 -20.99 7.64
C ARG A 199 0.91 -22.03 8.26
N ARG A 200 0.93 -22.18 9.60
CA ARG A 200 0.04 -23.11 10.31
C ARG A 200 -1.44 -22.82 10.05
N PHE A 201 -1.82 -21.54 9.97
CA PHE A 201 -3.20 -21.16 9.69
C PHE A 201 -3.62 -21.58 8.28
N ARG A 202 -2.81 -21.25 7.26
CA ARG A 202 -3.08 -21.63 5.86
C ARG A 202 -3.08 -23.14 5.63
N GLU A 203 -2.23 -23.89 6.34
CA GLU A 203 -2.24 -25.36 6.30
C GLU A 203 -3.48 -25.96 6.91
N LYS A 204 -3.91 -25.47 8.07
CA LYS A 204 -5.09 -25.94 8.79
C LYS A 204 -6.40 -25.59 8.10
N PHE A 205 -6.45 -24.43 7.45
CA PHE A 205 -7.65 -23.91 6.76
C PHE A 205 -7.25 -23.32 5.41
N PRO A 206 -7.02 -24.15 4.39
CA PRO A 206 -6.48 -23.72 3.10
C PRO A 206 -7.58 -23.15 2.16
N ALA A 207 -8.37 -22.16 2.63
CA ALA A 207 -9.50 -21.59 1.89
C ALA A 207 -9.10 -20.99 0.52
N TRP A 208 -7.84 -20.58 0.36
CA TRP A 208 -7.34 -20.08 -0.93
C TRP A 208 -7.38 -21.14 -2.06
N ARG A 209 -7.42 -22.45 -1.73
CA ARG A 209 -7.50 -23.54 -2.72
C ARG A 209 -8.88 -23.68 -3.35
N ASP A 210 -9.90 -23.16 -2.69
CA ASP A 210 -11.29 -23.20 -3.15
C ASP A 210 -11.67 -21.93 -3.93
N ALA A 211 -10.70 -21.01 -4.13
CA ALA A 211 -10.94 -19.78 -4.85
C ALA A 211 -11.10 -20.02 -6.36
N ASP A 212 -12.04 -19.30 -6.97
CA ASP A 212 -12.21 -19.32 -8.42
C ASP A 212 -10.96 -18.83 -9.15
N ASP A 213 -10.68 -19.43 -10.30
CA ASP A 213 -9.70 -18.93 -11.26
C ASP A 213 -10.32 -17.81 -12.11
N PHE A 214 -9.56 -16.75 -12.33
CA PHE A 214 -9.97 -15.64 -13.20
C PHE A 214 -8.76 -14.93 -13.79
N ASP A 215 -8.96 -14.33 -14.96
CA ASP A 215 -7.98 -13.47 -15.61
C ASP A 215 -8.40 -12.01 -15.54
N LEU A 216 -7.44 -11.14 -15.13
CA LEU A 216 -7.62 -9.69 -15.18
C LEU A 216 -7.25 -9.19 -16.59
N LYS A 217 -8.20 -8.53 -17.25
CA LYS A 217 -8.01 -7.93 -18.57
C LYS A 217 -7.46 -6.50 -18.50
#